data_8881230d560e86a42da2982ded595463
#
_entry.id   8881230d560e86a42da2982ded595463
#
_cell.length_a   1.000
_cell.length_b   1.000
_cell.length_c   1.000
_cell.angle_alpha   90.00
_cell.angle_beta   90.00
_cell.angle_gamma   90.00
#
_symmetry.space_group_name_H-M   'P 1'
#
loop_
_entity.id
_entity.type
_entity.pdbx_description
1 polymer ?
#
loop_
_entity_poly.entity_id
_entity_poly.type
_entity_poly.pdbx_seq_one_letter_code
_entity_poly.pdbx_strand_id
1 'polypeptide(L)'
;MTDRPAVLVIPGGGYYMCSDREAEPIAMAFAVHGYNTFVLRYTVGEGKDFKMPLADAEEALALIRERAEEWHVIKDKIAAIGFSAGAHLAAALSTLSSTRPNACMLGYPCILSEISSILAFPVPSLEEHVDRNTPPTFIFGSASDKTVPIINSIKYAEALTKNEVPFEMHIFRQGLARLLALHPERLR
;
A
#
# COMPACT_ATOMS: atom_id res chain seq x y z
N MET A 1 -8.30 -26.70 8.92
CA MET A 1 -8.11 -25.85 7.71
C MET A 1 -6.62 -25.68 7.48
N THR A 2 -6.19 -25.38 6.25
CA THR A 2 -4.77 -25.19 5.96
C THR A 2 -4.43 -23.71 6.13
N ASP A 3 -3.34 -23.41 6.82
CA ASP A 3 -2.83 -22.03 6.97
C ASP A 3 -2.42 -21.47 5.60
N ARG A 4 -2.68 -20.17 5.38
CA ARG A 4 -2.48 -19.48 4.12
C ARG A 4 -1.72 -18.17 4.33
N PRO A 5 -0.97 -17.69 3.33
CA PRO A 5 -0.43 -16.34 3.37
C PRO A 5 -1.58 -15.32 3.39
N ALA A 6 -1.28 -14.12 3.88
CA ALA A 6 -2.28 -13.07 4.00
C ALA A 6 -1.89 -11.79 3.24
N VAL A 7 -2.91 -11.01 2.87
CA VAL A 7 -2.75 -9.67 2.28
C VAL A 7 -3.60 -8.67 3.05
N LEU A 8 -2.94 -7.63 3.56
CA LEU A 8 -3.56 -6.44 4.14
C LEU A 8 -3.73 -5.41 3.03
N VAL A 9 -4.98 -5.12 2.66
CA VAL A 9 -5.34 -4.16 1.60
C VAL A 9 -5.59 -2.80 2.23
N ILE A 10 -4.88 -1.78 1.75
CA ILE A 10 -4.90 -0.41 2.25
C ILE A 10 -5.38 0.52 1.12
N PRO A 11 -6.67 0.86 1.06
CA PRO A 11 -7.24 1.67 -0.01
C PRO A 11 -6.66 3.08 -0.04
N GLY A 12 -6.65 3.72 -1.22
CA GLY A 12 -6.37 5.13 -1.37
C GLY A 12 -7.57 6.01 -1.00
N GLY A 13 -7.50 7.27 -1.40
CA GLY A 13 -8.55 8.28 -1.17
C GLY A 13 -8.01 9.57 -0.57
N GLY A 14 -6.71 9.86 -0.74
CA GLY A 14 -6.08 11.11 -0.32
C GLY A 14 -6.06 11.35 1.18
N TYR A 15 -6.25 10.33 2.00
CA TYR A 15 -6.52 10.44 3.43
C TYR A 15 -7.82 11.19 3.77
N TYR A 16 -8.63 11.60 2.77
CA TYR A 16 -9.99 12.13 2.99
C TYR A 16 -11.01 11.03 3.22
N MET A 17 -10.79 9.87 2.59
CA MET A 17 -11.68 8.70 2.62
C MET A 17 -10.88 7.42 2.33
N CYS A 18 -11.50 6.25 2.54
CA CYS A 18 -11.03 4.97 2.03
C CYS A 18 -11.84 4.62 0.77
N SER A 19 -11.18 4.47 -0.36
CA SER A 19 -11.80 4.17 -1.67
C SER A 19 -12.33 2.75 -1.72
N ASP A 20 -13.65 2.57 -1.87
CA ASP A 20 -14.26 1.23 -1.97
C ASP A 20 -13.79 0.43 -3.18
N ARG A 21 -13.37 1.11 -4.27
CA ARG A 21 -12.84 0.45 -5.48
C ARG A 21 -11.48 -0.21 -5.26
N GLU A 22 -10.72 0.26 -4.28
CA GLU A 22 -9.38 -0.21 -3.94
C GLU A 22 -9.39 -1.06 -2.65
N ALA A 23 -10.56 -1.41 -2.16
CA ALA A 23 -10.81 -2.15 -0.93
C ALA A 23 -11.23 -3.61 -1.22
N GLU A 24 -12.51 -3.94 -1.02
CA GLU A 24 -13.03 -5.29 -1.19
C GLU A 24 -12.79 -5.90 -2.58
N PRO A 25 -12.89 -5.17 -3.71
CA PRO A 25 -12.57 -5.74 -5.02
C PRO A 25 -11.13 -6.26 -5.12
N ILE A 26 -10.17 -5.54 -4.51
CA ILE A 26 -8.77 -5.96 -4.45
C ILE A 26 -8.62 -7.17 -3.52
N ALA A 27 -9.24 -7.14 -2.35
CA ALA A 27 -9.23 -8.25 -1.42
C ALA A 27 -9.78 -9.53 -2.07
N MET A 28 -10.90 -9.42 -2.78
CA MET A 28 -11.51 -10.55 -3.51
C MET A 28 -10.59 -11.10 -4.61
N ALA A 29 -9.85 -10.23 -5.32
CA ALA A 29 -8.89 -10.66 -6.33
C ALA A 29 -7.77 -11.54 -5.75
N PHE A 30 -7.30 -11.26 -4.54
CA PHE A 30 -6.33 -12.11 -3.85
C PHE A 30 -6.99 -13.36 -3.22
N ALA A 31 -8.20 -13.22 -2.69
CA ALA A 31 -8.91 -14.33 -2.05
C ALA A 31 -9.14 -15.51 -3.00
N VAL A 32 -9.48 -15.27 -4.28
CA VAL A 32 -9.66 -16.32 -5.29
C VAL A 32 -8.37 -17.08 -5.60
N HIS A 33 -7.21 -16.52 -5.27
CA HIS A 33 -5.90 -17.16 -5.38
C HIS A 33 -5.45 -17.84 -4.08
N GLY A 34 -6.33 -17.93 -3.08
CA GLY A 34 -6.07 -18.67 -1.85
C GLY A 34 -5.38 -17.90 -0.74
N TYR A 35 -5.32 -16.58 -0.82
CA TYR A 35 -4.84 -15.73 0.27
C TYR A 35 -5.95 -15.46 1.29
N ASN A 36 -5.59 -15.33 2.56
CA ASN A 36 -6.43 -14.66 3.53
C ASN A 36 -6.32 -13.15 3.31
N THR A 37 -7.45 -12.43 3.24
CA THR A 37 -7.44 -11.01 2.89
C THR A 37 -8.13 -10.17 3.95
N PHE A 38 -7.52 -9.03 4.26
CA PHE A 38 -8.00 -8.08 5.25
C PHE A 38 -8.03 -6.69 4.61
N VAL A 39 -9.11 -5.95 4.79
CA VAL A 39 -9.25 -4.57 4.32
C VAL A 39 -9.13 -3.64 5.50
N LEU A 40 -8.17 -2.72 5.45
CA LEU A 40 -7.98 -1.70 6.47
C LEU A 40 -8.82 -0.45 6.14
N ARG A 41 -9.78 -0.13 7.01
CA ARG A 41 -10.49 1.15 7.00
C ARG A 41 -9.85 2.04 8.06
N TYR A 42 -8.78 2.75 7.68
CA TYR A 42 -7.96 3.56 8.58
C TYR A 42 -8.55 4.94 8.83
N THR A 43 -8.08 5.64 9.85
CA THR A 43 -8.49 7.01 10.22
C THR A 43 -8.21 7.97 9.06
N VAL A 44 -9.25 8.70 8.66
CA VAL A 44 -9.24 9.65 7.54
C VAL A 44 -9.93 10.96 7.95
N GLY A 45 -9.76 12.00 7.13
CA GLY A 45 -10.45 13.28 7.24
C GLY A 45 -9.58 14.43 7.72
N GLU A 46 -10.06 15.65 7.46
CA GLU A 46 -9.40 16.88 7.89
C GLU A 46 -9.30 16.97 9.41
N GLY A 47 -8.28 17.68 9.90
CA GLY A 47 -8.04 17.85 11.34
C GLY A 47 -7.41 16.63 12.02
N LYS A 48 -7.09 15.59 11.26
CA LYS A 48 -6.29 14.44 11.71
C LYS A 48 -4.82 14.67 11.42
N ASP A 49 -3.96 13.80 11.94
CA ASP A 49 -2.55 13.76 11.58
C ASP A 49 -2.15 12.37 11.11
N PHE A 50 -0.99 12.32 10.44
CA PHE A 50 -0.48 11.09 9.85
C PHE A 50 -0.21 9.95 10.84
N LYS A 51 0.02 10.26 12.12
CA LYS A 51 0.28 9.24 13.14
C LYS A 51 -0.93 8.36 13.40
N MET A 52 -2.15 8.89 13.20
CA MET A 52 -3.39 8.13 13.41
C MET A 52 -3.53 6.97 12.41
N PRO A 53 -3.55 7.18 11.08
CA PRO A 53 -3.63 6.05 10.15
C PRO A 53 -2.41 5.12 10.23
N LEU A 54 -1.23 5.62 10.59
CA LEU A 54 -0.07 4.75 10.80
C LEU A 54 -0.30 3.81 12.00
N ALA A 55 -0.81 4.32 13.12
CA ALA A 55 -1.16 3.49 14.28
C ALA A 55 -2.23 2.45 13.94
N ASP A 56 -3.25 2.83 13.15
CA ASP A 56 -4.29 1.89 12.69
C ASP A 56 -3.67 0.75 11.84
N ALA A 57 -2.71 1.06 10.98
CA ALA A 57 -2.04 0.07 10.14
C ALA A 57 -1.12 -0.86 10.96
N GLU A 58 -0.43 -0.32 11.96
CA GLU A 58 0.39 -1.10 12.90
C GLU A 58 -0.47 -2.05 13.74
N GLU A 59 -1.58 -1.55 14.28
CA GLU A 59 -2.54 -2.35 15.04
C GLU A 59 -3.17 -3.46 14.19
N ALA A 60 -3.59 -3.15 12.95
CA ALA A 60 -4.14 -4.14 12.04
C ALA A 60 -3.15 -5.27 11.74
N LEU A 61 -1.89 -4.94 11.44
CA LEU A 61 -0.86 -5.95 11.18
C LEU A 61 -0.53 -6.77 12.43
N ALA A 62 -0.48 -6.13 13.59
CA ALA A 62 -0.27 -6.81 14.88
C ALA A 62 -1.43 -7.78 15.18
N LEU A 63 -2.68 -7.34 14.98
CA LEU A 63 -3.89 -8.15 15.19
C LEU A 63 -3.90 -9.39 14.28
N ILE A 64 -3.56 -9.24 12.99
CA ILE A 64 -3.47 -10.36 12.05
C ILE A 64 -2.43 -11.39 12.55
N ARG A 65 -1.31 -10.94 13.07
CA ARG A 65 -0.27 -11.82 13.63
C ARG A 65 -0.70 -12.48 14.95
N GLU A 66 -1.38 -11.75 15.81
CA GLU A 66 -1.90 -12.26 17.07
C GLU A 66 -2.95 -13.36 16.85
N ARG A 67 -3.88 -13.11 15.89
CA ARG A 67 -4.96 -14.05 15.57
C ARG A 67 -4.60 -15.05 14.46
N ALA A 68 -3.33 -15.18 14.11
CA ALA A 68 -2.88 -15.96 12.96
C ALA A 68 -3.35 -17.44 13.03
N GLU A 69 -3.28 -18.07 14.20
CA GLU A 69 -3.76 -19.44 14.41
C GLU A 69 -5.28 -19.55 14.21
N GLU A 70 -6.05 -18.65 14.82
CA GLU A 70 -7.51 -18.61 14.72
C GLU A 70 -7.97 -18.37 13.27
N TRP A 71 -7.27 -17.50 12.54
CA TRP A 71 -7.63 -17.10 11.17
C TRP A 71 -6.91 -17.93 10.09
N HIS A 72 -6.18 -18.97 10.47
CA HIS A 72 -5.42 -19.80 9.57
C HIS A 72 -4.46 -18.99 8.67
N VAL A 73 -3.73 -18.05 9.26
CA VAL A 73 -2.73 -17.20 8.59
C VAL A 73 -1.32 -17.72 8.89
N ILE A 74 -0.49 -17.80 7.86
CA ILE A 74 0.95 -18.03 8.03
C ILE A 74 1.57 -16.72 8.51
N LYS A 75 1.93 -16.65 9.80
CA LYS A 75 2.30 -15.44 10.54
C LYS A 75 3.45 -14.62 9.94
N ASP A 76 4.35 -15.27 9.24
CA ASP A 76 5.53 -14.70 8.57
C ASP A 76 5.35 -14.57 7.04
N LYS A 77 4.11 -14.66 6.54
CA LYS A 77 3.75 -14.47 5.13
C LYS A 77 2.56 -13.53 4.97
N ILE A 78 2.73 -12.30 5.47
CA ILE A 78 1.72 -11.25 5.38
C ILE A 78 2.27 -10.12 4.52
N ALA A 79 1.66 -9.87 3.38
CA ALA A 79 1.96 -8.73 2.53
C ALA A 79 1.00 -7.56 2.80
N ALA A 80 1.47 -6.33 2.61
CA ALA A 80 0.61 -5.15 2.54
C ALA A 80 0.51 -4.68 1.09
N ILE A 81 -0.69 -4.37 0.61
CA ILE A 81 -0.90 -3.71 -0.68
C ILE A 81 -1.64 -2.40 -0.45
N GLY A 82 -1.13 -1.31 -1.03
CA GLY A 82 -1.76 -0.01 -0.94
C GLY A 82 -1.83 0.71 -2.27
N PHE A 83 -2.73 1.70 -2.36
CA PHE A 83 -2.98 2.49 -3.57
C PHE A 83 -2.96 3.98 -3.23
N SER A 84 -2.27 4.83 -4.04
CA SER A 84 -2.23 6.28 -3.83
C SER A 84 -1.83 6.65 -2.39
N ALA A 85 -2.67 7.33 -1.63
CA ALA A 85 -2.47 7.60 -0.20
C ALA A 85 -2.38 6.33 0.65
N GLY A 86 -3.14 5.26 0.30
CA GLY A 86 -3.02 3.95 0.94
C GLY A 86 -1.68 3.26 0.65
N ALA A 87 -1.08 3.51 -0.53
CA ALA A 87 0.28 3.06 -0.81
C ALA A 87 1.33 3.85 -0.01
N HIS A 88 1.08 5.15 0.27
CA HIS A 88 1.88 5.90 1.23
C HIS A 88 1.83 5.21 2.60
N LEU A 89 0.63 4.85 3.08
CA LEU A 89 0.47 4.18 4.37
C LEU A 89 1.13 2.79 4.39
N ALA A 90 1.03 2.01 3.31
CA ALA A 90 1.72 0.72 3.18
C ALA A 90 3.24 0.87 3.19
N ALA A 91 3.78 1.89 2.49
CA ALA A 91 5.20 2.22 2.51
C ALA A 91 5.65 2.70 3.90
N ALA A 92 4.84 3.50 4.59
CA ALA A 92 5.11 3.95 5.95
C ALA A 92 5.14 2.78 6.95
N LEU A 93 4.18 1.86 6.87
CA LEU A 93 4.19 0.62 7.65
C LEU A 93 5.44 -0.21 7.37
N SER A 94 5.99 -0.13 6.17
CA SER A 94 7.18 -0.87 5.72
C SER A 94 8.50 -0.19 6.11
N THR A 95 8.50 1.11 6.43
CA THR A 95 9.74 1.88 6.67
C THR A 95 9.81 2.49 8.07
N LEU A 96 8.70 3.03 8.58
CA LEU A 96 8.66 3.74 9.88
C LEU A 96 8.31 2.82 11.04
N SER A 97 7.53 1.76 10.80
CA SER A 97 7.08 0.87 11.85
C SER A 97 8.16 -0.11 12.30
N SER A 98 8.13 -0.47 13.58
CA SER A 98 8.88 -1.61 14.12
C SER A 98 8.27 -2.96 13.71
N THR A 99 6.96 -2.96 13.38
CA THR A 99 6.21 -4.13 12.93
C THR A 99 5.94 -4.02 11.43
N ARG A 100 6.84 -4.57 10.63
CA ARG A 100 6.78 -4.48 9.15
C ARG A 100 6.09 -5.68 8.53
N PRO A 101 5.38 -5.54 7.39
CA PRO A 101 4.89 -6.67 6.60
C PRO A 101 6.06 -7.48 6.01
N ASN A 102 5.81 -8.69 5.51
CA ASN A 102 6.83 -9.54 4.91
C ASN A 102 7.10 -9.20 3.44
N ALA A 103 6.17 -8.51 2.79
CA ALA A 103 6.30 -7.91 1.45
C ALA A 103 5.39 -6.69 1.32
N CYS A 104 5.72 -5.78 0.40
CA CYS A 104 4.94 -4.57 0.16
C CYS A 104 4.61 -4.43 -1.33
N MET A 105 3.37 -4.04 -1.65
CA MET A 105 2.93 -3.75 -3.01
C MET A 105 2.34 -2.33 -3.06
N LEU A 106 2.86 -1.49 -3.95
CA LEU A 106 2.56 -0.07 -4.02
C LEU A 106 2.00 0.30 -5.39
N GLY A 107 0.72 0.56 -5.44
CA GLY A 107 0.03 1.05 -6.64
C GLY A 107 0.05 2.58 -6.71
N TYR A 108 0.70 3.18 -7.75
CA TYR A 108 0.80 4.64 -7.94
C TYR A 108 0.97 5.41 -6.62
N PRO A 109 2.02 5.07 -5.82
CA PRO A 109 2.14 5.52 -4.46
C PRO A 109 2.39 7.03 -4.36
N CYS A 110 1.74 7.69 -3.40
CA CYS A 110 2.25 8.91 -2.82
C CYS A 110 3.47 8.55 -1.97
N ILE A 111 4.60 9.22 -2.14
CA ILE A 111 5.83 8.94 -1.38
C ILE A 111 6.43 10.22 -0.83
N LEU A 112 6.54 11.24 -1.68
CA LEU A 112 7.22 12.50 -1.36
C LEU A 112 6.31 13.42 -0.55
N SER A 113 6.85 14.14 0.42
CA SER A 113 6.07 15.09 1.24
C SER A 113 5.44 16.22 0.44
N GLU A 114 6.00 16.57 -0.73
CA GLU A 114 5.46 17.59 -1.64
C GLU A 114 4.05 17.26 -2.15
N ILE A 115 3.66 15.96 -2.13
CA ILE A 115 2.32 15.56 -2.52
C ILE A 115 1.25 15.90 -1.46
N SER A 116 1.66 16.35 -0.29
CA SER A 116 0.75 16.70 0.82
C SER A 116 -0.32 17.72 0.44
N SER A 117 -0.06 18.55 -0.60
CA SER A 117 -1.03 19.54 -1.09
C SER A 117 -2.35 18.94 -1.63
N ILE A 118 -2.36 17.65 -1.98
CA ILE A 118 -3.56 16.92 -2.45
C ILE A 118 -4.06 15.88 -1.42
N LEU A 119 -3.48 15.88 -0.21
CA LEU A 119 -3.85 14.99 0.88
C LEU A 119 -4.56 15.75 2.00
N ALA A 120 -5.32 15.04 2.84
CA ALA A 120 -6.08 15.64 3.94
C ALA A 120 -5.20 16.31 5.01
N PHE A 121 -3.94 15.89 5.10
CA PHE A 121 -2.95 16.41 6.06
C PHE A 121 -1.53 16.18 5.54
N PRO A 122 -0.52 16.90 6.10
CA PRO A 122 0.88 16.70 5.74
C PRO A 122 1.37 15.29 6.06
N VAL A 123 2.20 14.75 5.18
CA VAL A 123 2.81 13.41 5.30
C VAL A 123 4.33 13.49 5.18
N PRO A 124 5.09 12.55 5.78
CA PRO A 124 6.54 12.47 5.61
C PRO A 124 6.94 11.97 4.22
N SER A 125 8.16 12.27 3.81
CA SER A 125 8.83 11.67 2.64
C SER A 125 9.37 10.30 3.00
N LEU A 126 8.82 9.23 2.39
CA LEU A 126 9.11 7.85 2.81
C LEU A 126 10.37 7.26 2.18
N GLU A 127 10.86 7.81 1.08
CA GLU A 127 12.15 7.44 0.50
C GLU A 127 13.32 7.74 1.44
N GLU A 128 13.17 8.70 2.35
CA GLU A 128 14.17 9.05 3.37
C GLU A 128 14.26 8.03 4.51
N HIS A 129 13.25 7.16 4.63
CA HIS A 129 13.12 6.19 5.73
C HIS A 129 13.35 4.73 5.29
N VAL A 130 13.70 4.53 4.02
CA VAL A 130 14.07 3.19 3.53
C VAL A 130 15.37 2.74 4.17
N ASP A 131 15.37 1.55 4.74
CA ASP A 131 16.54 0.89 5.31
C ASP A 131 16.64 -0.58 4.85
N ARG A 132 17.70 -1.29 5.27
CA ARG A 132 17.92 -2.71 4.91
C ARG A 132 16.88 -3.68 5.44
N ASN A 133 16.04 -3.26 6.39
CA ASN A 133 14.94 -4.05 6.94
C ASN A 133 13.61 -3.76 6.22
N THR A 134 13.59 -2.81 5.27
CA THR A 134 12.42 -2.57 4.42
C THR A 134 12.12 -3.83 3.62
N PRO A 135 10.88 -4.34 3.64
CA PRO A 135 10.54 -5.60 2.97
C PRO A 135 10.67 -5.52 1.46
N PRO A 136 10.85 -6.67 0.77
CA PRO A 136 10.77 -6.72 -0.70
C PRO A 136 9.53 -6.02 -1.20
N THR A 137 9.70 -5.17 -2.23
CA THR A 137 8.64 -4.26 -2.66
C THR A 137 8.33 -4.40 -4.15
N PHE A 138 7.04 -4.48 -4.50
CA PHE A 138 6.54 -4.38 -5.86
C PHE A 138 5.87 -3.03 -6.08
N ILE A 139 6.31 -2.29 -7.10
CA ILE A 139 5.79 -0.94 -7.40
C ILE A 139 5.17 -0.94 -8.79
N PHE A 140 4.01 -0.33 -8.93
CA PHE A 140 3.43 -0.13 -10.25
C PHE A 140 2.73 1.23 -10.36
N GLY A 141 2.85 1.85 -11.52
CA GLY A 141 2.31 3.18 -11.75
C GLY A 141 2.20 3.52 -13.23
N SER A 142 1.72 4.71 -13.54
CA SER A 142 1.62 5.21 -14.91
C SER A 142 2.50 6.44 -15.12
N ALA A 143 3.25 6.46 -16.23
CA ALA A 143 4.05 7.62 -16.63
C ALA A 143 3.20 8.86 -16.94
N SER A 144 1.92 8.67 -17.26
CA SER A 144 0.99 9.75 -17.57
C SER A 144 0.08 10.16 -16.40
N ASP A 145 0.33 9.65 -15.19
CA ASP A 145 -0.45 10.02 -14.01
C ASP A 145 -0.19 11.49 -13.64
N LYS A 146 -1.26 12.30 -13.68
CA LYS A 146 -1.20 13.73 -13.35
C LYS A 146 -1.59 14.01 -11.90
N THR A 147 -2.18 13.04 -11.22
CA THR A 147 -2.60 13.17 -9.82
C THR A 147 -1.47 12.78 -8.88
N VAL A 148 -0.88 11.60 -9.14
CA VAL A 148 0.31 11.14 -8.40
C VAL A 148 1.44 10.98 -9.41
N PRO A 149 2.30 12.00 -9.57
CA PRO A 149 3.40 11.96 -10.53
C PRO A 149 4.32 10.77 -10.31
N ILE A 150 4.71 10.10 -11.39
CA ILE A 150 5.54 8.89 -11.37
C ILE A 150 6.88 9.07 -10.63
N ILE A 151 7.32 10.32 -10.45
CA ILE A 151 8.54 10.63 -9.70
C ILE A 151 8.50 10.07 -8.27
N ASN A 152 7.32 9.97 -7.66
CA ASN A 152 7.15 9.33 -6.35
C ASN A 152 7.66 7.88 -6.37
N SER A 153 7.21 7.08 -7.33
CA SER A 153 7.65 5.69 -7.52
C SER A 153 9.15 5.60 -7.82
N ILE A 154 9.67 6.49 -8.67
CA ILE A 154 11.08 6.52 -9.06
C ILE A 154 11.97 6.83 -7.86
N LYS A 155 11.62 7.81 -7.04
CA LYS A 155 12.40 8.18 -5.85
C LYS A 155 12.40 7.08 -4.79
N TYR A 156 11.27 6.40 -4.62
CA TYR A 156 11.23 5.25 -3.72
C TYR A 156 12.08 4.08 -4.22
N ALA A 157 12.03 3.76 -5.52
CA ALA A 157 12.87 2.74 -6.13
C ALA A 157 14.38 3.07 -6.04
N GLU A 158 14.75 4.35 -6.19
CA GLU A 158 16.12 4.83 -5.96
C GLU A 158 16.57 4.57 -4.51
N ALA A 159 15.72 4.85 -3.53
CA ALA A 159 15.99 4.60 -2.11
C ALA A 159 16.09 3.09 -1.79
N LEU A 160 15.22 2.26 -2.37
CA LEU A 160 15.31 0.79 -2.26
C LEU A 160 16.64 0.27 -2.83
N THR A 161 17.05 0.75 -4.01
CA THR A 161 18.32 0.41 -4.64
C THR A 161 19.51 0.75 -3.75
N LYS A 162 19.53 1.97 -3.20
CA LYS A 162 20.59 2.46 -2.32
C LYS A 162 20.75 1.62 -1.04
N ASN A 163 19.64 1.08 -0.54
CA ASN A 163 19.62 0.27 0.68
C ASN A 163 19.66 -1.24 0.41
N GLU A 164 19.91 -1.66 -0.84
CA GLU A 164 20.02 -3.07 -1.24
C GLU A 164 18.72 -3.87 -0.96
N VAL A 165 17.56 -3.21 -0.96
CA VAL A 165 16.25 -3.85 -0.78
C VAL A 165 15.78 -4.43 -2.11
N PRO A 166 15.38 -5.70 -2.20
CA PRO A 166 14.85 -6.28 -3.43
C PRO A 166 13.53 -5.60 -3.83
N PHE A 167 13.42 -5.22 -5.10
CA PHE A 167 12.17 -4.68 -5.62
C PHE A 167 11.98 -4.98 -7.11
N GLU A 168 10.73 -4.88 -7.55
CA GLU A 168 10.33 -4.87 -8.95
C GLU A 168 9.43 -3.66 -9.20
N MET A 169 9.63 -2.97 -10.35
CA MET A 169 8.83 -1.79 -10.69
C MET A 169 8.34 -1.87 -12.14
N HIS A 170 7.01 -1.66 -12.31
CA HIS A 170 6.36 -1.60 -13.62
C HIS A 170 5.76 -0.21 -13.86
N ILE A 171 6.26 0.48 -14.89
CA ILE A 171 5.74 1.78 -15.30
C ILE A 171 4.99 1.61 -16.63
N PHE A 172 3.68 1.77 -16.57
CA PHE A 172 2.84 1.73 -17.76
C PHE A 172 2.80 3.11 -18.43
N ARG A 173 2.76 3.12 -19.77
CA ARG A 173 2.69 4.38 -20.53
C ARG A 173 1.44 5.18 -20.21
N GLN A 174 0.29 4.50 -20.11
CA GLN A 174 -1.03 5.11 -19.86
C GLN A 174 -1.89 4.25 -18.95
N GLY A 175 -2.69 4.90 -18.09
CA GLY A 175 -3.99 4.38 -17.74
C GLY A 175 -4.15 3.48 -16.53
N LEU A 176 -3.29 3.49 -15.49
CA LEU A 176 -3.59 2.70 -14.27
C LEU A 176 -4.80 3.23 -13.49
N ALA A 177 -4.97 4.52 -13.37
CA ALA A 177 -6.19 5.10 -12.80
C ALA A 177 -7.45 4.73 -13.63
N ARG A 178 -7.29 4.45 -14.94
CA ARG A 178 -8.35 3.90 -15.80
C ARG A 178 -8.49 2.38 -15.69
N LEU A 179 -7.45 1.64 -15.31
CA LEU A 179 -7.53 0.17 -15.16
C LEU A 179 -8.38 -0.22 -13.94
N LEU A 180 -8.28 0.51 -12.85
CA LEU A 180 -9.12 0.31 -11.66
C LEU A 180 -10.52 0.96 -11.79
N ALA A 181 -10.68 1.86 -12.78
CA ALA A 181 -11.98 2.35 -13.23
C ALA A 181 -12.58 1.44 -14.31
N LEU A 182 -12.30 0.13 -14.29
CA LEU A 182 -12.77 -0.82 -15.29
C LEU A 182 -14.29 -0.77 -15.46
N HIS A 183 -14.73 -0.04 -16.48
CA HIS A 183 -15.96 -0.35 -17.16
C HIS A 183 -15.73 -1.69 -17.91
N PRO A 184 -16.57 -2.71 -17.69
CA PRO A 184 -16.48 -4.02 -18.34
C PRO A 184 -16.49 -3.98 -19.87
N GLU A 185 -16.90 -2.86 -20.47
CA GLU A 185 -17.10 -2.69 -21.90
C GLU A 185 -15.82 -2.42 -22.72
N ARG A 186 -14.63 -2.29 -22.11
CA ARG A 186 -13.37 -1.97 -22.83
C ARG A 186 -12.34 -3.09 -22.80
N LEU A 187 -12.74 -4.31 -22.46
CA LEU A 187 -11.92 -5.52 -22.59
C LEU A 187 -12.28 -6.34 -23.85
N ARG A 188 -12.90 -5.69 -24.86
CA ARG A 188 -13.13 -6.29 -26.17
C ARG A 188 -12.19 -5.72 -27.21
#